data_ea1bc1521213313d8047ccf00328875e
#
_entry.id   ea1bc1521213313d8047ccf00328875e
#
_cell.length_a   1.000
_cell.length_b   1.000
_cell.length_c   1.000
_cell.angle_alpha   90.00
_cell.angle_beta   90.00
_cell.angle_gamma   90.00
#
_symmetry.space_group_name_H-M   'P 1'
#
loop_
_entity.id
_entity.type
_entity.pdbx_description
1 polymer ?
#
loop_
_entity_poly.entity_id
_entity_poly.type
_entity_poly.pdbx_seq_one_letter_code
_entity_poly.pdbx_strand_id
1 'polypeptide(L)'
;MSFEIKLPTIEDRIKEIEQEIKKTKYNKATESHIGLLKAKMARLQLEAESHKKSGGGSGFSVPKTGDATVALVGYPNVGKSSLVNAMTHSGSEVGNFAFTTLRVIPGILKYKGCQIQILDLPGIIENASSGSGRGREVLAIVRNADLVLLVTDNEAKGMDKIIEELRKVGIVLNRKRKNISMKRANTGGIRIRKPKSLTLPEEQIKAIAKEFKITNAELYIRESVDSDDLIDFFRGNVVYLPSMIAVNKIDLPHDETKIRELNSFGKIAEVSASTGKGVEELKEMIYESLSLVRVFLRDKSGKIDYERPLVLTEGTTVRDVCRNISREMLVSFKYAILRSDRSKVNDMRVGLEYSVADGDIITIVSRN
;
A
#
# COMPACT_ATOMS: atom_id res chain seq x y z
N MET A 1 24.22 1.69 48.36
CA MET A 1 23.16 1.83 47.36
C MET A 1 23.85 1.99 45.98
N SER A 2 23.93 0.91 45.23
CA SER A 2 24.50 0.93 43.88
C SER A 2 23.43 1.49 42.93
N PHE A 3 23.65 2.69 42.39
CA PHE A 3 22.85 3.22 41.32
C PHE A 3 23.23 2.46 40.04
N GLU A 4 22.46 1.46 39.66
CA GLU A 4 22.52 0.89 38.30
C GLU A 4 22.02 1.96 37.33
N ILE A 5 22.95 2.58 36.61
CA ILE A 5 22.64 3.46 35.47
C ILE A 5 22.11 2.53 34.38
N LYS A 6 20.78 2.39 34.29
CA LYS A 6 20.13 1.64 33.21
C LYS A 6 20.36 2.39 31.91
N LEU A 7 21.18 1.84 31.01
CA LEU A 7 21.38 2.43 29.68
C LEU A 7 20.02 2.55 28.96
N PRO A 8 19.75 3.68 28.30
CA PRO A 8 18.48 3.89 27.61
C PRO A 8 18.27 2.83 26.53
N THR A 9 17.08 2.24 26.51
CA THR A 9 16.70 1.24 25.50
C THR A 9 16.55 1.90 24.12
N ILE A 10 16.52 1.10 23.06
CA ILE A 10 16.24 1.63 21.70
C ILE A 10 14.89 2.35 21.68
N GLU A 11 13.91 1.84 22.40
CA GLU A 11 12.56 2.42 22.50
C GLU A 11 12.57 3.78 23.23
N ASP A 12 13.40 3.93 24.29
CA ASP A 12 13.57 5.20 24.99
C ASP A 12 14.20 6.26 24.08
N ARG A 13 15.23 5.89 23.32
CA ARG A 13 15.87 6.78 22.32
C ARG A 13 14.93 7.23 21.21
N ILE A 14 14.06 6.34 20.73
CA ILE A 14 13.04 6.70 19.74
C ILE A 14 12.09 7.73 20.32
N LYS A 15 11.60 7.54 21.56
CA LYS A 15 10.71 8.50 22.24
C LYS A 15 11.37 9.87 22.45
N GLU A 16 12.64 9.90 22.82
CA GLU A 16 13.40 11.15 22.95
C GLU A 16 13.45 11.91 21.62
N ILE A 17 13.77 11.22 20.51
CA ILE A 17 13.82 11.85 19.19
C ILE A 17 12.41 12.31 18.76
N GLU A 18 11.36 11.56 19.00
CA GLU A 18 9.98 11.98 18.73
C GLU A 18 9.60 13.26 19.48
N GLN A 19 10.01 13.37 20.75
CA GLN A 19 9.78 14.57 21.55
C GLN A 19 10.58 15.78 21.02
N GLU A 20 11.80 15.56 20.57
CA GLU A 20 12.63 16.60 19.97
C GLU A 20 12.03 17.11 18.67
N ILE A 21 11.57 16.21 17.78
CA ILE A 21 10.88 16.58 16.55
C ILE A 21 9.61 17.39 16.85
N LYS A 22 8.81 16.98 17.83
CA LYS A 22 7.57 17.71 18.21
C LYS A 22 7.83 19.10 18.79
N LYS A 23 8.94 19.29 19.51
CA LYS A 23 9.34 20.59 20.09
C LYS A 23 9.96 21.53 19.05
N THR A 24 10.53 20.98 17.98
CA THR A 24 11.21 21.77 16.95
C THR A 24 10.20 22.36 15.98
N LYS A 25 10.05 23.68 15.95
CA LYS A 25 9.19 24.35 14.95
C LYS A 25 9.74 24.10 13.55
N TYR A 26 8.89 23.62 12.66
CA TYR A 26 9.25 23.40 11.27
C TYR A 26 9.42 24.73 10.53
N ASN A 27 10.62 24.98 10.02
CA ASN A 27 10.95 26.10 9.14
C ASN A 27 12.15 25.72 8.27
N LYS A 28 12.50 26.55 7.29
CA LYS A 28 13.60 26.28 6.35
C LYS A 28 14.97 26.06 7.04
N ALA A 29 15.22 26.70 8.19
CA ALA A 29 16.46 26.53 8.94
C ALA A 29 16.51 25.20 9.72
N THR A 30 15.36 24.70 10.19
CA THR A 30 15.25 23.44 10.96
C THR A 30 14.93 22.22 10.12
N GLU A 31 14.60 22.38 8.84
CA GLU A 31 14.23 21.31 7.93
C GLU A 31 15.32 20.23 7.83
N SER A 32 16.58 20.63 7.68
CA SER A 32 17.72 19.70 7.61
C SER A 32 17.91 18.92 8.91
N HIS A 33 17.78 19.59 10.06
CA HIS A 33 17.88 18.97 11.39
C HIS A 33 16.75 17.96 11.61
N ILE A 34 15.50 18.33 11.31
CA ILE A 34 14.35 17.45 11.41
C ILE A 34 14.52 16.22 10.47
N GLY A 35 15.05 16.41 9.26
CA GLY A 35 15.36 15.32 8.34
C GLY A 35 16.36 14.32 8.92
N LEU A 36 17.40 14.80 9.62
CA LEU A 36 18.38 13.94 10.30
C LEU A 36 17.78 13.20 11.50
N LEU A 37 16.96 13.86 12.30
CA LEU A 37 16.25 13.22 13.42
C LEU A 37 15.33 12.10 12.93
N LYS A 38 14.59 12.34 11.84
CA LYS A 38 13.76 11.31 11.20
C LYS A 38 14.59 10.14 10.68
N ALA A 39 15.75 10.40 10.05
CA ALA A 39 16.66 9.36 9.57
C ALA A 39 17.18 8.49 10.73
N LYS A 40 17.60 9.13 11.83
CA LYS A 40 18.05 8.44 13.04
C LYS A 40 16.96 7.59 13.66
N MET A 41 15.74 8.13 13.75
CA MET A 41 14.56 7.39 14.23
C MET A 41 14.26 6.17 13.36
N ALA A 42 14.23 6.33 12.03
CA ALA A 42 13.97 5.24 11.09
C ALA A 42 15.03 4.12 11.19
N ARG A 43 16.31 4.48 11.36
CA ARG A 43 17.39 3.50 11.60
C ARG A 43 17.18 2.73 12.90
N LEU A 44 16.87 3.42 14.01
CA LEU A 44 16.62 2.78 15.31
C LEU A 44 15.41 1.83 15.23
N GLN A 45 14.38 2.19 14.50
CA GLN A 45 13.22 1.32 14.23
C GLN A 45 13.64 0.03 13.49
N LEU A 46 14.49 0.14 12.45
CA LEU A 46 15.03 -1.01 11.75
C LEU A 46 15.90 -1.91 12.66
N GLU A 47 16.71 -1.30 13.51
CA GLU A 47 17.51 -2.05 14.50
C GLU A 47 16.60 -2.80 15.49
N ALA A 48 15.57 -2.16 16.01
CA ALA A 48 14.58 -2.79 16.88
C ALA A 48 13.83 -3.96 16.20
N GLU A 49 13.47 -3.80 14.90
CA GLU A 49 12.86 -4.86 14.11
C GLU A 49 13.81 -6.06 13.89
N SER A 50 15.08 -5.80 13.64
CA SER A 50 16.09 -6.86 13.40
C SER A 50 16.39 -7.69 14.65
N HIS A 51 16.47 -7.07 15.83
CA HIS A 51 16.65 -7.76 17.09
C HIS A 51 15.45 -8.67 17.45
N LYS A 52 14.24 -8.30 17.01
CA LYS A 52 13.01 -9.08 17.24
C LYS A 52 12.83 -10.24 16.23
N LYS A 53 13.59 -10.29 15.13
CA LYS A 53 13.52 -11.34 14.09
C LYS A 53 14.29 -12.63 14.45
N SER A 54 15.08 -12.68 15.52
CA SER A 54 15.83 -13.86 15.94
C SER A 54 14.98 -14.98 16.59
N GLY A 55 13.68 -14.76 16.78
CA GLY A 55 12.74 -15.81 17.18
C GLY A 55 11.89 -16.19 15.96
N GLY A 56 12.13 -17.39 15.41
CA GLY A 56 11.52 -17.89 14.17
C GLY A 56 10.00 -17.73 14.11
N GLY A 57 9.54 -16.69 13.45
CA GLY A 57 8.15 -16.43 13.13
C GLY A 57 7.89 -16.72 11.66
N SER A 58 7.06 -17.72 11.36
CA SER A 58 6.43 -17.89 10.05
C SER A 58 5.77 -16.57 9.67
N GLY A 59 6.07 -16.05 8.46
CA GLY A 59 5.49 -14.80 7.98
C GLY A 59 3.97 -14.87 8.01
N PHE A 60 3.34 -13.97 8.77
CA PHE A 60 1.89 -13.84 8.77
C PHE A 60 1.44 -13.27 7.43
N SER A 61 0.81 -14.08 6.62
CA SER A 61 0.14 -13.64 5.40
C SER A 61 -1.25 -14.25 5.36
N VAL A 62 -2.25 -13.42 5.13
CA VAL A 62 -3.58 -13.92 4.75
C VAL A 62 -3.47 -14.35 3.29
N PRO A 63 -3.89 -15.57 2.92
CA PRO A 63 -3.93 -15.97 1.52
C PRO A 63 -4.76 -14.97 0.72
N LYS A 64 -4.23 -14.50 -0.41
CA LYS A 64 -5.01 -13.67 -1.34
C LYS A 64 -6.10 -14.55 -1.95
N THR A 65 -7.34 -14.19 -1.66
CA THR A 65 -8.53 -14.81 -2.22
C THR A 65 -9.22 -13.79 -3.10
N GLY A 66 -9.39 -14.10 -4.39
CA GLY A 66 -9.92 -13.13 -5.36
C GLY A 66 -8.85 -12.33 -6.10
N ASP A 67 -9.29 -11.29 -6.80
CA ASP A 67 -8.48 -10.53 -7.76
C ASP A 67 -7.67 -9.40 -7.10
N ALA A 68 -8.17 -8.86 -5.99
CA ALA A 68 -7.51 -7.82 -5.21
C ALA A 68 -7.88 -7.89 -3.73
N THR A 69 -7.07 -7.25 -2.88
CA THR A 69 -7.27 -7.19 -1.43
C THR A 69 -7.32 -5.75 -0.94
N VAL A 70 -8.38 -5.42 -0.21
CA VAL A 70 -8.56 -4.12 0.46
C VAL A 70 -8.47 -4.31 1.97
N ALA A 71 -7.57 -3.59 2.62
CA ALA A 71 -7.42 -3.60 4.08
C ALA A 71 -8.14 -2.41 4.71
N LEU A 72 -9.10 -2.67 5.61
CA LEU A 72 -9.79 -1.63 6.37
C LEU A 72 -8.97 -1.27 7.61
N VAL A 73 -8.66 0.01 7.74
CA VAL A 73 -7.88 0.56 8.84
C VAL A 73 -8.65 1.73 9.47
N GLY A 74 -8.81 1.73 10.78
CA GLY A 74 -9.53 2.79 11.49
C GLY A 74 -9.65 2.50 12.98
N TYR A 75 -10.06 3.49 13.75
CA TYR A 75 -10.26 3.34 15.19
C TYR A 75 -11.35 2.30 15.53
N PRO A 76 -11.38 1.79 16.76
CA PRO A 76 -12.52 1.00 17.24
C PRO A 76 -13.83 1.79 17.09
N ASN A 77 -14.93 1.07 16.87
CA ASN A 77 -16.30 1.61 16.83
C ASN A 77 -16.65 2.62 15.72
N VAL A 78 -15.75 2.85 14.75
CA VAL A 78 -16.08 3.66 13.55
C VAL A 78 -16.97 2.90 12.56
N GLY A 79 -17.27 1.63 12.81
CA GLY A 79 -18.19 0.82 12.01
C GLY A 79 -17.53 0.05 10.85
N LYS A 80 -16.24 -0.34 10.96
CA LYS A 80 -15.53 -1.12 9.94
C LYS A 80 -16.26 -2.42 9.58
N SER A 81 -16.58 -3.25 10.57
CA SER A 81 -17.27 -4.54 10.35
C SER A 81 -18.67 -4.35 9.78
N SER A 82 -19.39 -3.29 10.18
CA SER A 82 -20.70 -2.94 9.61
C SER A 82 -20.56 -2.56 8.14
N LEU A 83 -19.49 -1.83 7.80
CA LEU A 83 -19.20 -1.41 6.42
C LEU A 83 -18.85 -2.62 5.55
N VAL A 84 -18.04 -3.57 6.06
CA VAL A 84 -17.76 -4.84 5.36
C VAL A 84 -19.05 -5.57 5.05
N ASN A 85 -19.93 -5.73 6.04
CA ASN A 85 -21.23 -6.40 5.84
C ASN A 85 -22.11 -5.68 4.82
N ALA A 86 -22.14 -4.34 4.84
CA ALA A 86 -22.92 -3.54 3.88
C ALA A 86 -22.37 -3.68 2.44
N MET A 87 -21.04 -3.80 2.26
CA MET A 87 -20.43 -3.97 0.94
C MET A 87 -20.55 -5.39 0.39
N THR A 88 -20.50 -6.41 1.26
CA THR A 88 -20.34 -7.81 0.82
C THR A 88 -21.66 -8.59 0.74
N HIS A 89 -22.81 -8.00 1.07
CA HIS A 89 -24.14 -8.62 1.16
C HIS A 89 -24.14 -9.92 2.01
N SER A 90 -25.06 -10.02 2.94
CA SER A 90 -25.28 -11.15 3.84
C SER A 90 -25.53 -12.47 3.09
N GLY A 91 -24.47 -13.17 2.73
CA GLY A 91 -24.54 -14.43 1.95
C GLY A 91 -23.21 -14.89 1.38
N SER A 92 -22.16 -14.07 1.43
CA SER A 92 -20.82 -14.54 1.08
C SER A 92 -20.33 -15.51 2.17
N GLU A 93 -19.83 -16.67 1.76
CA GLU A 93 -19.16 -17.61 2.64
C GLU A 93 -18.12 -16.88 3.46
N VAL A 94 -18.39 -16.69 4.75
CA VAL A 94 -17.42 -16.19 5.72
C VAL A 94 -16.36 -17.28 5.80
N GLY A 95 -15.29 -17.13 5.06
CA GLY A 95 -14.16 -18.04 5.14
C GLY A 95 -13.55 -17.92 6.54
N ASN A 96 -13.85 -18.87 7.42
CA ASN A 96 -13.18 -19.04 8.70
C ASN A 96 -11.72 -19.46 8.41
N PHE A 97 -10.84 -18.50 8.20
CA PHE A 97 -9.40 -18.79 8.12
C PHE A 97 -8.88 -18.93 9.55
N ALA A 98 -8.85 -20.17 10.04
CA ALA A 98 -8.41 -20.56 11.39
C ALA A 98 -6.89 -20.44 11.63
N PHE A 99 -6.14 -19.73 10.77
CA PHE A 99 -4.68 -19.73 10.79
C PHE A 99 -4.03 -18.48 11.40
N THR A 100 -4.82 -17.54 11.93
CA THR A 100 -4.27 -16.36 12.60
C THR A 100 -4.79 -16.28 14.03
N THR A 101 -3.90 -15.96 14.97
CA THR A 101 -4.25 -15.55 16.33
C THR A 101 -5.12 -14.28 16.35
N LEU A 102 -5.20 -13.58 15.21
CA LEU A 102 -6.10 -12.47 14.90
C LEU A 102 -7.34 -13.01 14.18
N ARG A 103 -8.52 -12.72 14.72
CA ARG A 103 -9.79 -12.94 14.03
C ARG A 103 -9.95 -11.90 12.93
N VAL A 104 -9.27 -12.09 11.78
CA VAL A 104 -9.55 -11.33 10.57
C VAL A 104 -10.75 -11.97 9.90
N ILE A 105 -11.83 -11.21 9.73
CA ILE A 105 -13.03 -11.67 9.03
C ILE A 105 -12.92 -11.16 7.59
N PRO A 106 -12.60 -12.02 6.61
CA PRO A 106 -12.60 -11.63 5.22
C PRO A 106 -14.03 -11.58 4.68
N GLY A 107 -14.38 -10.48 4.03
CA GLY A 107 -15.55 -10.39 3.17
C GLY A 107 -15.14 -10.46 1.69
N ILE A 108 -15.99 -10.95 0.82
CA ILE A 108 -15.78 -10.91 -0.63
C ILE A 108 -16.78 -9.96 -1.26
N LEU A 109 -16.28 -8.86 -1.79
CA LEU A 109 -17.04 -7.93 -2.60
C LEU A 109 -17.00 -8.40 -4.05
N LYS A 110 -18.16 -8.77 -4.61
CA LYS A 110 -18.33 -9.06 -6.04
C LYS A 110 -18.79 -7.78 -6.74
N TYR A 111 -17.96 -7.22 -7.59
CA TYR A 111 -18.28 -5.97 -8.28
C TYR A 111 -17.71 -5.96 -9.71
N LYS A 112 -18.57 -5.65 -10.68
CA LYS A 112 -18.21 -5.59 -12.13
C LYS A 112 -17.45 -6.85 -12.63
N GLY A 113 -17.80 -8.03 -12.14
CA GLY A 113 -17.14 -9.28 -12.51
C GLY A 113 -15.83 -9.57 -11.77
N CYS A 114 -15.38 -8.67 -10.89
CA CYS A 114 -14.21 -8.87 -10.04
C CYS A 114 -14.61 -9.37 -8.65
N GLN A 115 -13.70 -10.12 -8.02
CA GLN A 115 -13.81 -10.56 -6.63
C GLN A 115 -12.75 -9.84 -5.78
N ILE A 116 -13.18 -8.91 -4.95
CA ILE A 116 -12.29 -8.11 -4.12
C ILE A 116 -12.41 -8.60 -2.67
N GLN A 117 -11.29 -9.07 -2.13
CA GLN A 117 -11.21 -9.48 -0.73
C GLN A 117 -11.15 -8.23 0.16
N ILE A 118 -12.08 -8.11 1.11
CA ILE A 118 -12.13 -7.03 2.08
C ILE A 118 -11.71 -7.59 3.44
N LEU A 119 -10.65 -7.03 4.04
CA LEU A 119 -10.12 -7.47 5.31
C LEU A 119 -10.45 -6.46 6.41
N ASP A 120 -11.31 -6.85 7.36
CA ASP A 120 -11.54 -6.08 8.59
C ASP A 120 -10.40 -6.37 9.57
N LEU A 121 -9.59 -5.34 9.81
CA LEU A 121 -8.43 -5.44 10.69
C LEU A 121 -8.74 -4.81 12.05
N PRO A 122 -8.90 -5.62 13.11
CA PRO A 122 -9.19 -5.09 14.43
C PRO A 122 -7.98 -4.38 15.04
N GLY A 123 -8.21 -3.21 15.62
CA GLY A 123 -7.34 -2.59 16.62
C GLY A 123 -5.89 -2.28 16.23
N ILE A 124 -5.62 -1.78 15.01
CA ILE A 124 -4.24 -1.44 14.59
C ILE A 124 -3.62 -0.36 15.50
N ILE A 125 -4.42 0.58 16.00
CA ILE A 125 -3.93 1.91 16.41
C ILE A 125 -3.49 1.96 17.88
N GLU A 126 -4.07 1.16 18.75
CA GLU A 126 -3.80 1.31 20.19
C GLU A 126 -2.45 0.73 20.64
N ASN A 127 -1.81 -0.15 19.86
CA ASN A 127 -0.56 -0.81 20.25
C ASN A 127 0.37 -1.20 19.08
N ALA A 128 0.20 -0.67 17.88
CA ALA A 128 0.96 -1.08 16.71
C ALA A 128 2.46 -0.73 16.83
N SER A 129 2.75 0.47 17.34
CA SER A 129 4.12 0.96 17.55
C SER A 129 4.75 0.48 18.86
N SER A 130 3.96 0.08 19.86
CA SER A 130 4.46 -0.38 21.16
C SER A 130 5.07 -1.79 21.16
N GLY A 131 5.13 -2.43 19.99
CA GLY A 131 5.83 -3.71 19.82
C GLY A 131 5.08 -4.93 20.33
N SER A 132 3.78 -4.81 20.65
CA SER A 132 2.93 -5.98 20.93
C SER A 132 2.87 -6.86 19.66
N GLY A 133 3.01 -8.18 19.81
CA GLY A 133 3.07 -9.12 18.69
C GLY A 133 1.93 -8.96 17.68
N ARG A 134 0.72 -8.65 18.17
CA ARG A 134 -0.50 -8.47 17.38
C ARG A 134 -0.44 -7.28 16.40
N GLY A 135 0.10 -6.14 16.80
CA GLY A 135 0.22 -4.97 15.89
C GLY A 135 1.07 -5.27 14.66
N ARG A 136 2.16 -6.05 14.81
CA ARG A 136 3.02 -6.43 13.69
C ARG A 136 2.35 -7.38 12.70
N GLU A 137 1.54 -8.31 13.18
CA GLU A 137 0.77 -9.24 12.35
C GLU A 137 -0.23 -8.49 11.46
N VAL A 138 -0.97 -7.55 12.06
CA VAL A 138 -1.93 -6.70 11.33
C VAL A 138 -1.23 -5.85 10.28
N LEU A 139 -0.10 -5.26 10.62
CA LEU A 139 0.70 -4.45 9.70
C LEU A 139 1.29 -5.28 8.55
N ALA A 140 1.67 -6.54 8.79
CA ALA A 140 2.09 -7.45 7.72
C ALA A 140 0.95 -7.73 6.72
N ILE A 141 -0.29 -7.81 7.20
CA ILE A 141 -1.47 -7.97 6.35
C ILE A 141 -1.70 -6.71 5.51
N VAL A 142 -1.67 -5.51 6.13
CA VAL A 142 -1.81 -4.24 5.39
C VAL A 142 -0.75 -4.09 4.31
N ARG A 143 0.50 -4.48 4.56
CA ARG A 143 1.61 -4.42 3.59
C ARG A 143 1.37 -5.26 2.34
N ASN A 144 0.53 -6.29 2.43
CA ASN A 144 0.20 -7.18 1.33
C ASN A 144 -1.13 -6.82 0.63
N ALA A 145 -1.84 -5.80 1.12
CA ALA A 145 -3.04 -5.30 0.48
C ALA A 145 -2.73 -4.53 -0.81
N ASP A 146 -3.71 -4.44 -1.69
CA ASP A 146 -3.62 -3.68 -2.93
C ASP A 146 -4.19 -2.26 -2.76
N LEU A 147 -5.06 -2.05 -1.75
CA LEU A 147 -5.63 -0.76 -1.37
C LEU A 147 -5.84 -0.70 0.14
N VAL A 148 -5.61 0.46 0.74
CA VAL A 148 -5.95 0.74 2.15
C VAL A 148 -7.20 1.60 2.20
N LEU A 149 -8.27 1.10 2.81
CA LEU A 149 -9.47 1.87 3.11
C LEU A 149 -9.39 2.39 4.54
N LEU A 150 -9.09 3.68 4.69
CA LEU A 150 -9.08 4.36 5.97
C LEU A 150 -10.53 4.66 6.38
N VAL A 151 -10.98 4.12 7.51
CA VAL A 151 -12.37 4.30 7.98
C VAL A 151 -12.37 5.19 9.21
N THR A 152 -13.14 6.27 9.13
CA THR A 152 -13.48 7.14 10.26
C THR A 152 -15.00 7.28 10.38
N ASP A 153 -15.47 7.88 11.45
CA ASP A 153 -16.88 8.17 11.63
C ASP A 153 -17.20 9.66 11.36
N ASN A 154 -18.43 10.05 11.65
CA ASN A 154 -18.92 11.42 11.50
C ASN A 154 -18.15 12.50 12.28
N GLU A 155 -17.31 12.12 13.25
CA GLU A 155 -16.46 13.06 13.98
C GLU A 155 -15.14 13.35 13.27
N ALA A 156 -14.75 12.53 12.30
CA ALA A 156 -13.56 12.67 11.44
C ALA A 156 -12.23 12.81 12.22
N LYS A 157 -12.12 12.19 13.40
CA LYS A 157 -10.98 12.36 14.32
C LYS A 157 -9.87 11.34 14.09
N GLY A 158 -8.64 11.80 14.34
CA GLY A 158 -7.46 10.93 14.52
C GLY A 158 -6.86 10.34 13.25
N MET A 159 -7.23 10.81 12.06
CA MET A 159 -6.69 10.34 10.79
C MET A 159 -5.18 10.53 10.69
N ASP A 160 -4.67 11.68 11.14
CA ASP A 160 -3.22 11.99 11.19
C ASP A 160 -2.45 10.91 11.94
N LYS A 161 -2.96 10.49 13.10
CA LYS A 161 -2.30 9.48 13.94
C LYS A 161 -2.27 8.11 13.26
N ILE A 162 -3.35 7.73 12.56
CA ILE A 162 -3.41 6.48 11.79
C ILE A 162 -2.33 6.47 10.72
N ILE A 163 -2.24 7.54 9.94
CA ILE A 163 -1.27 7.69 8.86
C ILE A 163 0.17 7.70 9.41
N GLU A 164 0.40 8.39 10.53
CA GLU A 164 1.69 8.40 11.21
C GLU A 164 2.11 6.99 11.67
N GLU A 165 1.20 6.24 12.30
CA GLU A 165 1.48 4.87 12.75
C GLU A 165 1.79 3.92 11.58
N LEU A 166 1.04 4.02 10.47
CA LEU A 166 1.33 3.26 9.26
C LEU A 166 2.72 3.62 8.69
N ARG A 167 3.08 4.90 8.70
CA ARG A 167 4.39 5.36 8.23
C ARG A 167 5.54 4.85 9.10
N LYS A 168 5.38 4.82 10.43
CA LYS A 168 6.39 4.28 11.37
C LYS A 168 6.77 2.84 11.03
N VAL A 169 5.84 2.05 10.53
CA VAL A 169 6.06 0.65 10.15
C VAL A 169 6.40 0.47 8.66
N GLY A 170 6.66 1.56 7.94
CA GLY A 170 7.08 1.54 6.54
C GLY A 170 5.94 1.33 5.55
N ILE A 171 4.72 1.76 5.88
CA ILE A 171 3.60 1.84 4.95
C ILE A 171 3.38 3.32 4.61
N VAL A 172 3.57 3.68 3.35
CA VAL A 172 3.41 5.04 2.84
C VAL A 172 2.21 5.08 1.91
N LEU A 173 1.25 5.94 2.24
CA LEU A 173 -0.02 6.04 1.52
C LEU A 173 0.04 7.13 0.44
N ASN A 174 -0.60 6.88 -0.70
CA ASN A 174 -0.82 7.84 -1.80
C ASN A 174 0.46 8.52 -2.32
N ARG A 175 1.63 7.91 -2.15
CA ARG A 175 2.90 8.35 -2.74
C ARG A 175 3.45 7.28 -3.67
N LYS A 176 4.28 7.68 -4.62
CA LYS A 176 5.00 6.77 -5.51
C LYS A 176 6.44 6.64 -5.05
N ARG A 177 6.98 5.43 -5.17
CA ARG A 177 8.40 5.17 -4.93
C ARG A 177 9.23 6.01 -5.89
N LYS A 178 10.18 6.75 -5.36
CA LYS A 178 11.07 7.60 -6.14
C LYS A 178 12.13 6.81 -6.89
N ASN A 179 12.51 7.32 -8.05
CA ASN A 179 13.54 6.70 -8.88
C ASN A 179 14.94 7.02 -8.32
N ILE A 180 15.30 6.32 -7.27
CA ILE A 180 16.60 6.37 -6.61
C ILE A 180 17.25 5.00 -6.75
N SER A 181 18.54 4.97 -7.09
CA SER A 181 19.32 3.74 -7.07
C SER A 181 20.70 3.98 -6.46
N MET A 182 21.28 2.95 -5.88
CA MET A 182 22.58 3.01 -5.22
C MET A 182 23.44 1.83 -5.59
N LYS A 183 24.72 2.11 -5.86
CA LYS A 183 25.78 1.10 -5.99
C LYS A 183 26.76 1.28 -4.84
N ARG A 184 26.91 0.29 -3.98
CA ARG A 184 27.92 0.31 -2.90
C ARG A 184 29.32 0.26 -3.49
N ALA A 185 30.24 0.99 -2.89
CA ALA A 185 31.66 1.01 -3.22
C ALA A 185 32.49 0.67 -1.97
N ASN A 186 33.73 0.19 -2.16
CA ASN A 186 34.61 -0.11 -1.02
C ASN A 186 35.30 1.15 -0.48
N THR A 187 35.57 2.12 -1.36
CA THR A 187 36.30 3.36 -1.06
C THR A 187 35.70 4.54 -1.84
N GLY A 188 36.13 5.76 -1.54
CA GLY A 188 35.83 6.95 -2.34
C GLY A 188 34.67 7.81 -1.81
N GLY A 189 34.10 7.48 -0.66
CA GLY A 189 33.02 8.24 -0.06
C GLY A 189 31.68 8.12 -0.81
N ILE A 190 30.72 8.99 -0.49
CA ILE A 190 29.42 9.02 -1.15
C ILE A 190 29.47 10.00 -2.32
N ARG A 191 29.36 9.48 -3.54
CA ARG A 191 29.23 10.27 -4.77
C ARG A 191 27.76 10.34 -5.16
N ILE A 192 27.28 11.57 -5.45
CA ILE A 192 25.85 11.81 -5.75
C ILE A 192 25.75 12.28 -7.20
N ARG A 193 24.90 11.60 -7.97
CA ARG A 193 24.45 12.04 -9.29
C ARG A 193 22.97 12.40 -9.21
N LYS A 194 22.70 13.70 -9.35
CA LYS A 194 21.35 14.26 -9.18
C LYS A 194 21.01 15.24 -10.33
N PRO A 195 19.71 15.43 -10.65
CA PRO A 195 19.29 16.45 -11.58
C PRO A 195 19.52 17.86 -11.00
N LYS A 196 19.73 18.84 -11.87
CA LYS A 196 19.93 20.24 -11.45
C LYS A 196 18.72 20.82 -10.72
N SER A 197 17.53 20.30 -10.96
CA SER A 197 16.27 20.70 -10.32
C SER A 197 16.15 20.25 -8.87
N LEU A 198 17.02 19.35 -8.39
CA LEU A 198 16.97 18.89 -7.00
C LEU A 198 17.58 19.94 -6.07
N THR A 199 16.73 20.52 -5.23
CA THR A 199 17.09 21.59 -4.27
C THR A 199 17.75 21.04 -3.00
N LEU A 200 17.59 19.75 -2.69
CA LEU A 200 18.15 19.14 -1.48
C LEU A 200 19.67 19.19 -1.49
N PRO A 201 20.32 19.76 -0.42
CA PRO A 201 21.77 19.86 -0.33
C PRO A 201 22.47 18.50 -0.31
N GLU A 202 23.60 18.37 -1.00
CA GLU A 202 24.37 17.11 -1.02
C GLU A 202 24.86 16.69 0.35
N GLU A 203 25.19 17.67 1.19
CA GLU A 203 25.63 17.41 2.57
C GLU A 203 24.52 16.75 3.39
N GLN A 204 23.26 17.18 3.19
CA GLN A 204 22.13 16.58 3.86
C GLN A 204 21.87 15.14 3.34
N ILE A 205 21.99 14.93 2.03
CA ILE A 205 21.87 13.57 1.42
C ILE A 205 22.95 12.65 2.02
N LYS A 206 24.21 13.11 2.10
CA LYS A 206 25.32 12.37 2.68
C LYS A 206 25.11 12.09 4.17
N ALA A 207 24.57 13.06 4.91
CA ALA A 207 24.32 12.93 6.34
C ALA A 207 23.21 11.86 6.59
N ILE A 208 22.11 11.90 5.83
CA ILE A 208 21.05 10.89 5.91
C ILE A 208 21.63 9.49 5.57
N ALA A 209 22.43 9.35 4.51
CA ALA A 209 23.01 8.07 4.13
C ALA A 209 23.96 7.52 5.23
N LYS A 210 24.73 8.38 5.88
CA LYS A 210 25.64 7.99 6.99
C LYS A 210 24.83 7.45 8.19
N GLU A 211 23.64 8.00 8.49
CA GLU A 211 22.76 7.44 9.52
C GLU A 211 22.44 5.96 9.25
N PHE A 212 22.27 5.57 7.99
CA PHE A 212 22.08 4.17 7.59
C PHE A 212 23.37 3.38 7.39
N LYS A 213 24.50 3.85 7.99
CA LYS A 213 25.82 3.20 7.93
C LYS A 213 26.37 3.05 6.49
N ILE A 214 25.97 3.94 5.59
CA ILE A 214 26.47 3.99 4.23
C ILE A 214 27.59 5.05 4.19
N THR A 215 28.83 4.59 4.01
CA THR A 215 30.02 5.45 3.99
C THR A 215 30.62 5.60 2.59
N ASN A 216 30.48 4.56 1.73
CA ASN A 216 31.00 4.55 0.38
C ASN A 216 29.94 4.02 -0.58
N ALA A 217 29.46 4.87 -1.49
CA ALA A 217 28.47 4.50 -2.50
C ALA A 217 28.39 5.54 -3.63
N GLU A 218 27.89 5.09 -4.79
CA GLU A 218 27.38 5.98 -5.84
C GLU A 218 25.85 5.98 -5.76
N LEU A 219 25.28 7.16 -5.51
CA LEU A 219 23.85 7.39 -5.41
C LEU A 219 23.35 8.11 -6.67
N TYR A 220 22.38 7.52 -7.33
CA TYR A 220 21.76 8.05 -8.54
C TYR A 220 20.33 8.46 -8.22
N ILE A 221 20.05 9.75 -8.21
CA ILE A 221 18.72 10.35 -8.01
C ILE A 221 18.27 10.88 -9.36
N ARG A 222 17.12 10.42 -9.88
CA ARG A 222 16.67 10.76 -11.24
C ARG A 222 15.51 11.73 -11.29
N GLU A 223 14.97 12.11 -10.15
CA GLU A 223 13.85 13.05 -10.02
C GLU A 223 13.97 13.88 -8.74
N SER A 224 13.06 14.82 -8.53
CA SER A 224 13.02 15.61 -7.30
C SER A 224 12.60 14.71 -6.12
N VAL A 225 13.38 14.78 -5.04
CA VAL A 225 13.18 14.01 -3.80
C VAL A 225 13.29 14.92 -2.59
N ASP A 226 12.57 14.57 -1.53
CA ASP A 226 12.72 15.17 -0.21
C ASP A 226 13.52 14.27 0.75
N SER A 227 13.72 14.73 1.98
CA SER A 227 14.44 13.94 3.00
C SER A 227 13.72 12.64 3.34
N ASP A 228 12.39 12.65 3.33
CA ASP A 228 11.56 11.48 3.63
C ASP A 228 11.70 10.42 2.54
N ASP A 229 11.76 10.82 1.25
CA ASP A 229 11.98 9.91 0.12
C ASP A 229 13.34 9.18 0.22
N LEU A 230 14.39 9.89 0.68
CA LEU A 230 15.71 9.30 0.92
C LEU A 230 15.71 8.33 2.10
N ILE A 231 15.04 8.70 3.20
CA ILE A 231 14.89 7.85 4.37
C ILE A 231 14.17 6.56 3.97
N ASP A 232 13.08 6.67 3.24
CA ASP A 232 12.30 5.53 2.73
C ASP A 232 13.16 4.63 1.83
N PHE A 233 13.98 5.23 0.94
CA PHE A 233 14.90 4.49 0.09
C PHE A 233 15.96 3.72 0.89
N PHE A 234 16.63 4.35 1.85
CA PHE A 234 17.67 3.70 2.66
C PHE A 234 17.08 2.69 3.65
N ARG A 235 15.87 2.90 4.12
CA ARG A 235 15.14 1.94 4.95
C ARG A 235 14.88 0.63 4.21
N GLY A 236 14.60 0.69 2.90
CA GLY A 236 14.51 -0.47 1.99
C GLY A 236 13.29 -1.38 2.19
N ASN A 237 12.61 -1.31 3.34
CA ASN A 237 11.45 -2.14 3.66
C ASN A 237 10.12 -1.38 3.57
N VAL A 238 10.08 -0.27 2.82
CA VAL A 238 8.90 0.59 2.66
C VAL A 238 8.02 0.08 1.52
N VAL A 239 6.71 0.04 1.78
CA VAL A 239 5.67 -0.30 0.81
C VAL A 239 4.83 0.94 0.55
N TYR A 240 4.56 1.22 -0.73
CA TYR A 240 3.73 2.34 -1.17
C TYR A 240 2.38 1.77 -1.60
N LEU A 241 1.31 2.20 -0.94
CA LEU A 241 -0.04 1.71 -1.18
C LEU A 241 -0.98 2.86 -1.54
N PRO A 242 -1.88 2.66 -2.50
CA PRO A 242 -3.00 3.58 -2.69
C PRO A 242 -3.90 3.53 -1.46
N SER A 243 -4.52 4.66 -1.13
CA SER A 243 -5.53 4.70 -0.07
C SER A 243 -6.65 5.67 -0.40
N MET A 244 -7.80 5.40 0.20
CA MET A 244 -8.96 6.27 0.20
C MET A 244 -9.60 6.29 1.59
N ILE A 245 -10.51 7.22 1.83
CA ILE A 245 -11.13 7.43 3.14
C ILE A 245 -12.62 7.15 3.01
N ALA A 246 -13.16 6.34 3.91
CA ALA A 246 -14.59 6.19 4.12
C ALA A 246 -14.99 6.90 5.41
N VAL A 247 -15.79 7.95 5.30
CA VAL A 247 -16.43 8.61 6.44
C VAL A 247 -17.78 7.94 6.68
N ASN A 248 -17.83 7.10 7.69
CA ASN A 248 -19.04 6.34 8.02
C ASN A 248 -19.93 7.10 9.00
N LYS A 249 -21.18 6.64 9.15
CA LYS A 249 -22.21 7.22 10.03
C LYS A 249 -22.63 8.64 9.63
N ILE A 250 -22.62 8.96 8.31
CA ILE A 250 -23.08 10.27 7.81
C ILE A 250 -24.58 10.50 7.98
N ASP A 251 -25.33 9.51 8.45
CA ASP A 251 -26.71 9.63 8.92
C ASP A 251 -26.83 10.38 10.25
N LEU A 252 -25.71 10.51 10.99
CA LEU A 252 -25.60 11.28 12.22
C LEU A 252 -25.12 12.71 11.95
N PRO A 253 -25.40 13.66 12.86
CA PRO A 253 -24.89 15.03 12.75
C PRO A 253 -23.36 15.04 12.58
N HIS A 254 -22.85 15.80 11.62
CA HIS A 254 -21.44 15.89 11.30
C HIS A 254 -21.04 17.31 10.89
N ASP A 255 -19.75 17.60 10.97
CA ASP A 255 -19.14 18.86 10.56
C ASP A 255 -18.49 18.69 9.19
N GLU A 256 -19.12 19.24 8.16
CA GLU A 256 -18.60 19.19 6.79
C GLU A 256 -17.20 19.77 6.65
N THR A 257 -16.82 20.76 7.47
CA THR A 257 -15.50 21.38 7.41
C THR A 257 -14.42 20.36 7.78
N LYS A 258 -14.64 19.59 8.85
CA LYS A 258 -13.72 18.53 9.27
C LYS A 258 -13.61 17.41 8.25
N ILE A 259 -14.74 17.05 7.61
CA ILE A 259 -14.73 16.05 6.53
C ILE A 259 -13.89 16.58 5.35
N ARG A 260 -14.07 17.84 4.97
CA ARG A 260 -13.30 18.47 3.87
C ARG A 260 -11.79 18.51 4.17
N GLU A 261 -11.38 18.69 5.41
CA GLU A 261 -9.95 18.65 5.81
C GLU A 261 -9.29 17.30 5.49
N LEU A 262 -10.06 16.20 5.51
CA LEU A 262 -9.56 14.87 5.16
C LEU A 262 -9.15 14.74 3.68
N ASN A 263 -9.59 15.65 2.78
CA ASN A 263 -9.18 15.64 1.37
C ASN A 263 -7.65 15.73 1.19
N SER A 264 -6.95 16.30 2.18
CA SER A 264 -5.48 16.36 2.18
C SER A 264 -4.81 14.98 2.24
N PHE A 265 -5.53 13.95 2.71
CA PHE A 265 -5.02 12.59 2.86
C PHE A 265 -5.44 11.65 1.72
N GLY A 266 -6.48 11.99 0.95
CA GLY A 266 -6.94 11.17 -0.17
C GLY A 266 -8.38 11.42 -0.57
N LYS A 267 -8.87 10.60 -1.51
CA LYS A 267 -10.28 10.63 -1.94
C LYS A 267 -11.20 10.21 -0.79
N ILE A 268 -12.31 10.91 -0.63
CA ILE A 268 -13.29 10.66 0.44
C ILE A 268 -14.55 10.06 -0.16
N ALA A 269 -15.07 9.01 0.49
CA ALA A 269 -16.43 8.49 0.31
C ALA A 269 -17.22 8.71 1.58
N GLU A 270 -18.36 9.37 1.48
CA GLU A 270 -19.29 9.59 2.59
C GLU A 270 -20.33 8.47 2.59
N VAL A 271 -20.39 7.69 3.69
CA VAL A 271 -21.21 6.49 3.75
C VAL A 271 -21.97 6.35 5.07
N SER A 272 -23.07 5.63 5.03
CA SER A 272 -23.74 5.10 6.22
C SER A 272 -23.96 3.62 6.04
N ALA A 273 -23.19 2.81 6.77
CA ALA A 273 -23.32 1.36 6.73
C ALA A 273 -24.69 0.89 7.28
N SER A 274 -25.36 1.69 8.13
CA SER A 274 -26.66 1.37 8.71
C SER A 274 -27.83 1.60 7.73
N THR A 275 -27.75 2.67 6.91
CA THR A 275 -28.81 3.04 5.97
C THR A 275 -28.53 2.58 4.54
N GLY A 276 -27.29 2.17 4.24
CA GLY A 276 -26.83 1.85 2.89
C GLY A 276 -26.46 3.06 2.02
N LYS A 277 -26.63 4.30 2.52
CA LYS A 277 -26.32 5.52 1.78
C LYS A 277 -24.82 5.57 1.44
N GLY A 278 -24.48 5.88 0.18
CA GLY A 278 -23.10 6.04 -0.28
C GLY A 278 -22.30 4.72 -0.44
N VAL A 279 -22.90 3.56 -0.14
CA VAL A 279 -22.18 2.27 -0.20
C VAL A 279 -21.87 1.85 -1.64
N GLU A 280 -22.79 2.08 -2.60
CA GLU A 280 -22.55 1.76 -4.01
C GLU A 280 -21.48 2.68 -4.61
N GLU A 281 -21.48 3.95 -4.28
CA GLU A 281 -20.44 4.92 -4.65
C GLU A 281 -19.09 4.50 -4.08
N LEU A 282 -19.03 4.02 -2.83
CA LEU A 282 -17.82 3.51 -2.22
C LEU A 282 -17.28 2.28 -2.98
N LYS A 283 -18.15 1.35 -3.39
CA LYS A 283 -17.77 0.17 -4.19
C LYS A 283 -17.16 0.59 -5.53
N GLU A 284 -17.76 1.58 -6.21
CA GLU A 284 -17.21 2.13 -7.45
C GLU A 284 -15.85 2.77 -7.22
N MET A 285 -15.70 3.61 -6.20
CA MET A 285 -14.44 4.26 -5.88
C MET A 285 -13.32 3.26 -5.50
N ILE A 286 -13.66 2.17 -4.81
CA ILE A 286 -12.72 1.07 -4.52
C ILE A 286 -12.26 0.43 -5.82
N TYR A 287 -13.20 0.06 -6.71
CA TYR A 287 -12.90 -0.56 -8.00
C TYR A 287 -11.97 0.31 -8.84
N GLU A 288 -12.27 1.60 -8.99
CA GLU A 288 -11.44 2.57 -9.71
C GLU A 288 -10.04 2.71 -9.08
N SER A 289 -9.95 2.77 -7.74
CA SER A 289 -8.69 2.96 -7.02
C SER A 289 -7.76 1.75 -7.13
N LEU A 290 -8.32 0.55 -7.35
CA LEU A 290 -7.56 -0.67 -7.59
C LEU A 290 -7.00 -0.74 -9.01
N SER A 291 -7.47 0.10 -9.93
CA SER A 291 -7.06 0.12 -11.34
C SER A 291 -7.07 -1.29 -11.97
N LEU A 292 -8.15 -2.03 -11.73
CA LEU A 292 -8.32 -3.38 -12.26
C LEU A 292 -8.68 -3.33 -13.74
N VAL A 293 -8.16 -4.32 -14.48
CA VAL A 293 -8.36 -4.50 -15.92
C VAL A 293 -8.96 -5.87 -16.14
N ARG A 294 -10.15 -5.92 -16.73
CA ARG A 294 -10.84 -7.16 -17.10
C ARG A 294 -10.53 -7.49 -18.55
N VAL A 295 -9.97 -8.67 -18.77
CA VAL A 295 -9.68 -9.19 -20.10
C VAL A 295 -10.58 -10.42 -20.34
N PHE A 296 -11.37 -10.40 -21.41
CA PHE A 296 -12.25 -11.48 -21.77
C PHE A 296 -11.55 -12.42 -22.73
N LEU A 297 -11.60 -13.71 -22.42
CA LEU A 297 -11.00 -14.73 -23.29
C LEU A 297 -12.01 -15.19 -24.31
N ARG A 298 -11.61 -15.21 -25.59
CA ARG A 298 -12.36 -15.77 -26.69
C ARG A 298 -11.70 -17.09 -27.10
N ASP A 299 -12.47 -18.18 -27.09
CA ASP A 299 -11.98 -19.47 -27.47
C ASP A 299 -11.85 -19.63 -29.02
N LYS A 300 -11.34 -20.78 -29.47
CA LYS A 300 -11.18 -21.10 -30.89
C LYS A 300 -12.51 -21.19 -31.64
N SER A 301 -13.61 -21.43 -30.97
CA SER A 301 -14.97 -21.47 -31.55
C SER A 301 -15.59 -20.10 -31.72
N GLY A 302 -14.93 -19.05 -31.18
CA GLY A 302 -15.42 -17.66 -31.20
C GLY A 302 -16.29 -17.31 -30.01
N LYS A 303 -16.52 -18.21 -29.04
CA LYS A 303 -17.29 -17.96 -27.82
C LYS A 303 -16.47 -17.13 -26.83
N ILE A 304 -17.09 -16.10 -26.26
CA ILE A 304 -16.48 -15.21 -25.27
C ILE A 304 -17.10 -15.52 -23.91
N ASP A 305 -16.26 -15.69 -22.90
CA ASP A 305 -16.71 -15.82 -21.51
C ASP A 305 -16.76 -14.44 -20.85
N TYR A 306 -17.95 -13.85 -20.82
CA TYR A 306 -18.19 -12.56 -20.15
C TYR A 306 -18.44 -12.71 -18.65
N GLU A 307 -18.75 -13.91 -18.16
CA GLU A 307 -19.04 -14.15 -16.74
C GLU A 307 -17.77 -14.26 -15.90
N ARG A 308 -16.68 -14.72 -16.52
CA ARG A 308 -15.39 -14.96 -15.85
C ARG A 308 -14.25 -14.24 -16.54
N PRO A 309 -14.20 -12.90 -16.46
CA PRO A 309 -13.06 -12.17 -16.99
C PRO A 309 -11.77 -12.57 -16.27
N LEU A 310 -10.65 -12.55 -16.99
CA LEU A 310 -9.35 -12.55 -16.35
C LEU A 310 -9.08 -11.14 -15.81
N VAL A 311 -8.98 -11.02 -14.48
CA VAL A 311 -8.78 -9.73 -13.82
C VAL A 311 -7.29 -9.53 -13.55
N LEU A 312 -6.77 -8.39 -13.98
CA LEU A 312 -5.37 -8.01 -13.92
C LEU A 312 -5.26 -6.56 -13.42
N THR A 313 -4.06 -6.05 -13.27
CA THR A 313 -3.81 -4.64 -12.92
C THR A 313 -3.46 -3.82 -14.15
N GLU A 314 -3.68 -2.51 -14.09
CA GLU A 314 -3.30 -1.59 -15.17
C GLU A 314 -1.79 -1.70 -15.52
N GLY A 315 -1.48 -1.57 -16.81
CA GLY A 315 -0.13 -1.74 -17.32
C GLY A 315 0.26 -3.18 -17.65
N THR A 316 -0.64 -4.13 -17.43
CA THR A 316 -0.44 -5.54 -17.77
C THR A 316 -0.36 -5.75 -19.27
N THR A 317 0.48 -6.70 -19.71
CA THR A 317 0.70 -7.04 -21.11
C THR A 317 0.08 -8.39 -21.47
N VAL A 318 0.00 -8.68 -22.78
CA VAL A 318 -0.40 -10.02 -23.30
C VAL A 318 0.48 -11.13 -22.69
N ARG A 319 1.75 -10.85 -22.41
CA ARG A 319 2.66 -11.77 -21.71
C ARG A 319 2.11 -12.19 -20.36
N ASP A 320 1.60 -11.21 -19.61
CA ASP A 320 1.07 -11.45 -18.27
C ASP A 320 -0.28 -12.18 -18.34
N VAL A 321 -1.11 -11.87 -19.34
CA VAL A 321 -2.33 -12.64 -19.66
C VAL A 321 -1.98 -14.12 -19.87
N CYS A 322 -1.03 -14.43 -20.76
CA CYS A 322 -0.59 -15.79 -21.01
C CYS A 322 -0.07 -16.49 -19.74
N ARG A 323 0.74 -15.77 -18.94
CA ARG A 323 1.31 -16.29 -17.69
C ARG A 323 0.25 -16.64 -16.65
N ASN A 324 -0.81 -15.83 -16.55
CA ASN A 324 -1.93 -16.07 -15.64
C ASN A 324 -2.78 -17.27 -16.07
N ILE A 325 -2.89 -17.54 -17.36
CA ILE A 325 -3.61 -18.71 -17.85
C ILE A 325 -2.77 -19.98 -17.61
N SER A 326 -1.57 -20.05 -18.20
CA SER A 326 -0.60 -21.11 -17.92
C SER A 326 0.81 -20.73 -18.41
N ARG A 327 1.85 -21.32 -17.78
CA ARG A 327 3.25 -21.16 -18.25
C ARG A 327 3.46 -21.77 -19.64
N GLU A 328 2.77 -22.86 -19.95
CA GLU A 328 2.84 -23.54 -21.24
C GLU A 328 2.32 -22.65 -22.36
N MET A 329 1.23 -21.91 -22.12
CA MET A 329 0.67 -20.97 -23.08
C MET A 329 1.66 -19.84 -23.42
N LEU A 330 2.42 -19.39 -22.45
CA LEU A 330 3.47 -18.40 -22.70
C LEU A 330 4.62 -18.96 -23.57
N VAL A 331 5.02 -20.23 -23.34
CA VAL A 331 6.10 -20.89 -24.11
C VAL A 331 5.65 -21.17 -25.54
N SER A 332 4.40 -21.63 -25.72
CA SER A 332 3.85 -21.96 -27.04
C SER A 332 3.26 -20.76 -27.78
N PHE A 333 3.32 -19.55 -27.21
CA PHE A 333 2.75 -18.34 -27.80
C PHE A 333 3.25 -18.07 -29.22
N LYS A 334 2.34 -17.79 -30.14
CA LYS A 334 2.65 -17.36 -31.50
C LYS A 334 2.27 -15.90 -31.74
N TYR A 335 1.03 -15.55 -31.48
CA TYR A 335 0.45 -14.20 -31.45
C TYR A 335 -0.89 -14.20 -30.75
N ALA A 336 -1.41 -13.03 -30.42
CA ALA A 336 -2.78 -12.89 -29.94
C ALA A 336 -3.60 -12.06 -30.94
N ILE A 337 -4.91 -12.32 -30.98
CA ILE A 337 -5.88 -11.50 -31.70
C ILE A 337 -6.65 -10.72 -30.63
N LEU A 338 -6.61 -9.41 -30.72
CA LEU A 338 -7.21 -8.49 -29.78
C LEU A 338 -8.35 -7.71 -30.44
N ARG A 339 -9.50 -7.66 -29.77
CA ARG A 339 -10.58 -6.71 -30.03
C ARG A 339 -10.66 -5.76 -28.85
N SER A 340 -10.54 -4.46 -29.13
CA SER A 340 -10.52 -3.41 -28.12
C SER A 340 -11.37 -2.24 -28.58
N ASP A 341 -12.18 -1.67 -27.69
CA ASP A 341 -12.97 -0.47 -27.97
C ASP A 341 -12.08 0.78 -28.22
N ARG A 342 -10.79 0.71 -27.82
CA ARG A 342 -9.79 1.74 -28.07
C ARG A 342 -9.27 1.75 -29.52
N SER A 343 -9.49 0.66 -30.26
CA SER A 343 -9.01 0.48 -31.61
C SER A 343 -10.14 0.57 -32.63
N LYS A 344 -9.93 1.32 -33.70
CA LYS A 344 -10.84 1.31 -34.86
C LYS A 344 -10.75 0.02 -35.67
N VAL A 345 -9.71 -0.80 -35.43
CA VAL A 345 -9.47 -2.06 -36.13
C VAL A 345 -9.97 -3.20 -35.27
N ASN A 346 -10.97 -3.93 -35.79
CA ASN A 346 -11.43 -5.16 -35.17
C ASN A 346 -10.38 -6.28 -35.38
N ASP A 347 -10.19 -7.12 -34.33
CA ASP A 347 -9.35 -8.32 -34.40
C ASP A 347 -7.88 -8.05 -34.81
N MET A 348 -7.25 -7.11 -34.14
CA MET A 348 -5.84 -6.72 -34.35
C MET A 348 -4.89 -7.82 -33.86
N ARG A 349 -3.88 -8.17 -34.68
CA ARG A 349 -2.84 -9.10 -34.27
C ARG A 349 -1.77 -8.37 -33.44
N VAL A 350 -1.50 -8.90 -32.24
CA VAL A 350 -0.58 -8.30 -31.28
C VAL A 350 0.45 -9.31 -30.74
N GLY A 351 1.57 -8.81 -30.27
CA GLY A 351 2.64 -9.57 -29.62
C GLY A 351 2.53 -9.55 -28.07
N LEU A 352 3.50 -10.23 -27.43
CA LEU A 352 3.53 -10.37 -25.96
C LEU A 352 3.62 -9.05 -25.19
N GLU A 353 4.29 -8.03 -25.75
CA GLU A 353 4.55 -6.74 -25.09
C GLU A 353 3.40 -5.73 -25.24
N TYR A 354 2.33 -6.13 -25.92
CA TYR A 354 1.19 -5.24 -26.09
C TYR A 354 0.43 -5.09 -24.76
N SER A 355 0.17 -3.84 -24.34
CA SER A 355 -0.57 -3.54 -23.11
C SER A 355 -2.07 -3.71 -23.30
N VAL A 356 -2.68 -4.53 -22.50
CA VAL A 356 -4.14 -4.75 -22.48
C VAL A 356 -4.85 -3.68 -21.67
N ALA A 357 -6.14 -3.47 -21.94
CA ALA A 357 -7.01 -2.55 -21.20
C ALA A 357 -8.28 -3.23 -20.74
N ASP A 358 -9.00 -2.53 -19.87
CA ASP A 358 -10.30 -3.00 -19.39
C ASP A 358 -11.29 -3.16 -20.55
N GLY A 359 -11.95 -4.32 -20.57
CA GLY A 359 -12.92 -4.68 -21.62
C GLY A 359 -12.31 -5.33 -22.87
N ASP A 360 -10.98 -5.45 -22.97
CA ASP A 360 -10.35 -6.08 -24.12
C ASP A 360 -10.75 -7.57 -24.22
N ILE A 361 -11.04 -8.01 -25.46
CA ILE A 361 -11.32 -9.41 -25.79
C ILE A 361 -10.10 -9.98 -26.50
N ILE A 362 -9.55 -11.08 -26.00
CA ILE A 362 -8.31 -11.65 -26.50
C ILE A 362 -8.49 -13.14 -26.90
N THR A 363 -7.94 -13.51 -28.06
CA THR A 363 -7.76 -14.89 -28.47
C THR A 363 -6.27 -15.18 -28.57
N ILE A 364 -5.77 -16.14 -27.80
CA ILE A 364 -4.36 -16.53 -27.85
C ILE A 364 -4.18 -17.65 -28.87
N VAL A 365 -3.24 -17.47 -29.79
CA VAL A 365 -2.86 -18.45 -30.79
C VAL A 365 -1.50 -19.04 -30.43
N SER A 366 -1.47 -20.33 -30.17
CA SER A 366 -0.26 -21.10 -29.84
C SER A 366 0.36 -21.73 -31.09
N ARG A 367 1.66 -22.03 -30.99
CA ARG A 367 2.34 -22.94 -31.92
C ARG A 367 1.87 -24.37 -31.59
N ASN A 368 1.63 -25.15 -32.58
CA ASN A 368 1.36 -26.60 -32.40
C ASN A 368 2.60 -27.28 -31.86
#